data_30416ed329505563ff34e23bccc354e5
#
_entry.id   30416ed329505563ff34e23bccc354e5
#
_cell.length_a   1.000
_cell.length_b   1.000
_cell.length_c   1.000
_cell.angle_alpha   90.00
_cell.angle_beta   90.00
_cell.angle_gamma   90.00
#
_symmetry.space_group_name_H-M   'P 1'
#
loop_
_entity.id
_entity.type
_entity.pdbx_description
1 polymer ?
#
loop_
_entity_poly.entity_id
_entity_poly.type
_entity_poly.pdbx_seq_one_letter_code
_entity_poly.pdbx_strand_id
1 'polypeptide(L)'
;MRKIIENTGLGLLTVTFLAVLAIFVSGFFGIDRYLVVSGSMEPNLHAGDIVFVNSNVDFEDVEIGDVIIFKHRDMNIIHRVIEATTIDGQKHLKTKGDANKVDDGFVATEENYCGTALFHIDKIGYAVDFGKQIKK
;
A
#
# COMPACT_ATOMS: atom_id res chain seq x y z
N MET A 1 -40.93 19.86 -0.62
CA MET A 1 -40.12 19.29 0.46
C MET A 1 -39.94 17.78 0.34
N ARG A 2 -41.00 16.99 0.21
CA ARG A 2 -40.96 15.50 0.13
C ARG A 2 -40.07 14.99 -1.04
N LYS A 3 -40.23 15.54 -2.25
CA LYS A 3 -39.43 15.17 -3.44
C LYS A 3 -37.90 15.51 -3.30
N ILE A 4 -37.55 16.53 -2.55
CA ILE A 4 -36.16 16.93 -2.32
C ILE A 4 -35.49 15.91 -1.37
N ILE A 5 -36.22 15.49 -0.33
CA ILE A 5 -35.72 14.49 0.63
C ILE A 5 -35.58 13.12 -0.03
N GLU A 6 -36.52 12.74 -0.90
CA GLU A 6 -36.44 11.47 -1.67
C GLU A 6 -35.26 11.48 -2.65
N ASN A 7 -35.00 12.59 -3.35
CA ASN A 7 -33.87 12.70 -4.28
C ASN A 7 -32.50 12.73 -3.57
N THR A 8 -32.41 13.38 -2.41
CA THR A 8 -31.16 13.41 -1.62
C THR A 8 -30.86 12.04 -1.02
N GLY A 9 -31.87 11.31 -0.53
CA GLY A 9 -31.72 9.96 -0.03
C GLY A 9 -31.25 8.98 -1.11
N LEU A 10 -31.86 9.03 -2.29
CA LEU A 10 -31.47 8.21 -3.43
C LEU A 10 -30.06 8.52 -3.91
N GLY A 11 -29.68 9.81 -3.97
CA GLY A 11 -28.34 10.24 -4.32
C GLY A 11 -27.27 9.71 -3.35
N LEU A 12 -27.54 9.77 -2.05
CA LEU A 12 -26.63 9.25 -1.04
C LEU A 12 -26.44 7.73 -1.13
N LEU A 13 -27.53 7.00 -1.34
CA LEU A 13 -27.50 5.54 -1.54
C LEU A 13 -26.70 5.17 -2.79
N THR A 14 -26.86 5.91 -3.88
CA THR A 14 -26.13 5.68 -5.13
C THR A 14 -24.62 5.92 -4.94
N VAL A 15 -24.22 7.01 -4.29
CA VAL A 15 -22.83 7.32 -4.02
C VAL A 15 -22.20 6.26 -3.11
N THR A 16 -22.92 5.84 -2.06
CA THR A 16 -22.44 4.79 -1.15
C THR A 16 -22.27 3.46 -1.88
N PHE A 17 -23.23 3.08 -2.71
CA PHE A 17 -23.15 1.86 -3.51
C PHE A 17 -21.97 1.88 -4.48
N LEU A 18 -21.76 3.00 -5.20
CA LEU A 18 -20.63 3.16 -6.11
C LEU A 18 -19.29 3.13 -5.38
N ALA A 19 -19.19 3.70 -4.18
CA ALA A 19 -17.99 3.64 -3.36
C ALA A 19 -17.68 2.21 -2.91
N VAL A 20 -18.68 1.46 -2.45
CA VAL A 20 -18.52 0.05 -2.06
C VAL A 20 -18.15 -0.81 -3.28
N LEU A 21 -18.79 -0.57 -4.41
CA LEU A 21 -18.48 -1.26 -5.66
C LEU A 21 -17.04 -0.98 -6.11
N ALA A 22 -16.59 0.27 -6.04
CA ALA A 22 -15.20 0.65 -6.37
C ALA A 22 -14.19 -0.04 -5.45
N ILE A 23 -14.48 -0.15 -4.14
CA ILE A 23 -13.64 -0.88 -3.18
C ILE A 23 -13.59 -2.38 -3.51
N PHE A 24 -14.72 -2.96 -3.89
CA PHE A 24 -14.82 -4.38 -4.27
C PHE A 24 -14.07 -4.65 -5.58
N VAL A 25 -14.30 -3.81 -6.59
CA VAL A 25 -13.68 -3.93 -7.91
C VAL A 25 -12.17 -3.71 -7.86
N SER A 26 -11.67 -2.79 -7.00
CA SER A 26 -10.22 -2.58 -6.85
C SER A 26 -9.48 -3.83 -6.39
N GLY A 27 -10.07 -4.64 -5.50
CA GLY A 27 -9.51 -5.93 -5.10
C GLY A 27 -9.46 -6.95 -6.26
N PHE A 28 -10.39 -6.84 -7.23
CA PHE A 28 -10.42 -7.71 -8.42
C PHE A 28 -9.36 -7.29 -9.46
N PHE A 29 -8.91 -6.03 -9.44
CA PHE A 29 -7.89 -5.50 -10.36
C PHE A 29 -6.46 -5.54 -9.79
N GLY A 30 -6.17 -6.34 -8.76
CA GLY A 30 -4.83 -6.48 -8.19
C GLY A 30 -4.35 -5.24 -7.44
N ILE A 31 -5.27 -4.51 -6.78
CA ILE A 31 -4.92 -3.41 -5.88
C ILE A 31 -5.08 -3.88 -4.44
N ASP A 32 -3.96 -4.10 -3.78
CA ASP A 32 -3.88 -4.46 -2.36
C ASP A 32 -3.74 -3.22 -1.46
N ARG A 33 -4.00 -3.40 -0.18
CA ARG A 33 -3.94 -2.34 0.83
C ARG A 33 -3.10 -2.77 2.00
N TYR A 34 -2.13 -1.93 2.35
CA TYR A 34 -1.22 -2.17 3.47
C TYR A 34 -1.28 -1.01 4.46
N LEU A 35 -1.36 -1.34 5.74
CA LEU A 35 -1.26 -0.37 6.83
C LEU A 35 0.22 -0.11 7.14
N VAL A 36 0.62 1.14 7.12
CA VAL A 36 1.96 1.56 7.56
C VAL A 36 2.01 1.54 9.08
N VAL A 37 2.91 0.74 9.64
CA VAL A 37 3.02 0.54 11.11
C VAL A 37 4.26 1.20 11.72
N SER A 38 5.16 1.76 10.91
CA SER A 38 6.41 2.39 11.37
C SER A 38 6.69 3.69 10.63
N GLY A 39 7.59 4.52 11.17
CA GLY A 39 8.03 5.76 10.57
C GLY A 39 9.24 5.62 9.62
N SER A 40 9.59 4.41 9.18
CA SER A 40 10.78 4.21 8.32
C SER A 40 10.71 4.91 6.97
N MET A 41 9.52 5.28 6.52
CA MET A 41 9.26 5.98 5.25
C MET A 41 8.93 7.48 5.45
N GLU A 42 9.08 8.01 6.66
CA GLU A 42 8.90 9.45 6.89
C GLU A 42 9.95 10.27 6.10
N PRO A 43 9.58 11.45 5.61
CA PRO A 43 8.30 12.15 5.78
C PRO A 43 7.21 11.75 4.75
N ASN A 44 7.50 10.83 3.83
CA ASN A 44 6.60 10.51 2.72
C ASN A 44 5.41 9.62 3.13
N LEU A 45 5.63 8.67 4.06
CA LEU A 45 4.59 7.84 4.64
C LEU A 45 4.72 7.84 6.16
N HIS A 46 3.59 7.96 6.85
CA HIS A 46 3.55 7.97 8.32
C HIS A 46 2.87 6.71 8.86
N ALA A 47 3.20 6.34 10.07
CA ALA A 47 2.47 5.28 10.75
C ALA A 47 0.97 5.66 10.85
N GLY A 48 0.10 4.71 10.47
CA GLY A 48 -1.34 4.93 10.37
C GLY A 48 -1.85 5.25 8.97
N ASP A 49 -0.98 5.45 7.99
CA ASP A 49 -1.38 5.61 6.59
C ASP A 49 -1.77 4.26 5.99
N ILE A 50 -2.65 4.28 4.99
CA ILE A 50 -2.96 3.13 4.15
C ILE A 50 -2.34 3.35 2.78
N VAL A 51 -1.46 2.44 2.38
CA VAL A 51 -0.83 2.41 1.05
C VAL A 51 -1.61 1.47 0.15
N PHE A 52 -1.96 1.96 -1.04
CA PHE A 52 -2.55 1.18 -2.11
C PHE A 52 -1.44 0.71 -3.05
N VAL A 53 -1.44 -0.57 -3.33
CA VAL A 53 -0.36 -1.28 -4.00
C VAL A 53 -0.89 -2.00 -5.21
N ASN A 54 -0.26 -1.81 -6.36
CA ASN A 54 -0.54 -2.58 -7.56
C ASN A 54 0.31 -3.85 -7.57
N SER A 55 -0.31 -5.01 -7.40
CA SER A 55 0.32 -6.32 -7.47
C SER A 55 0.48 -6.87 -8.89
N ASN A 56 -0.07 -6.17 -9.90
CA ASN A 56 0.07 -6.55 -11.31
C ASN A 56 1.30 -5.92 -11.98
N VAL A 57 2.08 -5.10 -11.28
CA VAL A 57 3.34 -4.59 -11.81
C VAL A 57 4.37 -5.71 -11.77
N ASP A 58 4.92 -6.06 -12.92
CA ASP A 58 5.96 -7.08 -12.99
C ASP A 58 7.22 -6.61 -12.27
N PHE A 59 7.89 -7.53 -11.57
CA PHE A 59 9.11 -7.21 -10.82
C PHE A 59 10.22 -6.65 -11.72
N GLU A 60 10.28 -7.09 -12.97
CA GLU A 60 11.23 -6.61 -13.96
C GLU A 60 11.01 -5.13 -14.33
N ASP A 61 9.77 -4.65 -14.24
CA ASP A 61 9.42 -3.25 -14.57
C ASP A 61 9.64 -2.28 -13.41
N VAL A 62 9.98 -2.78 -12.22
CA VAL A 62 10.26 -1.92 -11.05
C VAL A 62 11.54 -1.14 -11.27
N GLU A 63 11.49 0.18 -11.05
CA GLU A 63 12.61 1.10 -11.25
C GLU A 63 13.18 1.63 -9.92
N ILE A 64 14.39 2.20 -9.98
CA ILE A 64 14.99 2.92 -8.85
C ILE A 64 14.12 4.16 -8.55
N GLY A 65 13.76 4.33 -7.29
CA GLY A 65 12.87 5.38 -6.81
C GLY A 65 11.46 4.89 -6.49
N ASP A 66 11.05 3.75 -7.03
CA ASP A 66 9.75 3.15 -6.70
C ASP A 66 9.69 2.74 -5.22
N VAL A 67 8.52 2.90 -4.63
CA VAL A 67 8.22 2.34 -3.32
C VAL A 67 7.56 0.99 -3.53
N ILE A 68 8.19 -0.06 -3.03
CA ILE A 68 7.71 -1.42 -3.19
C ILE A 68 7.32 -2.04 -1.86
N ILE A 69 6.46 -3.04 -1.94
CA ILE A 69 6.11 -3.92 -0.83
C ILE A 69 6.70 -5.29 -1.13
N PHE A 70 7.41 -5.83 -0.16
CA PHE A 70 7.98 -7.17 -0.25
C PHE A 70 8.01 -7.85 1.12
N LYS A 71 8.05 -9.18 1.12
CA LYS A 71 8.13 -9.97 2.34
C LYS A 71 9.58 -10.20 2.76
N HIS A 72 9.87 -9.90 4.01
CA HIS A 72 11.10 -10.36 4.64
C HIS A 72 10.75 -11.09 5.95
N ARG A 73 11.06 -12.39 6.03
CA ARG A 73 10.56 -13.28 7.09
C ARG A 73 9.03 -13.22 7.16
N ASP A 74 8.45 -12.90 8.31
CA ASP A 74 7.00 -12.84 8.52
C ASP A 74 6.43 -11.40 8.43
N MET A 75 7.20 -10.44 7.91
CA MET A 75 6.81 -9.03 7.83
C MET A 75 6.72 -8.55 6.39
N ASN A 76 5.71 -7.72 6.12
CA ASN A 76 5.65 -6.92 4.90
C ASN A 76 6.44 -5.62 5.13
N ILE A 77 7.42 -5.37 4.28
CA ILE A 77 8.25 -4.18 4.30
C ILE A 77 7.82 -3.25 3.16
N ILE A 78 7.69 -1.97 3.46
CA ILE A 78 7.35 -0.91 2.49
C ILE A 78 8.53 0.03 2.45
N HIS A 79 9.40 -0.10 1.45
CA HIS A 79 10.61 0.72 1.32
C HIS A 79 10.85 1.13 -0.14
N ARG A 80 11.74 2.11 -0.31
CA ARG A 80 12.11 2.66 -1.62
C ARG A 80 13.27 1.90 -2.22
N VAL A 81 13.17 1.61 -3.51
CA VAL A 81 14.26 1.02 -4.30
C VAL A 81 15.35 2.07 -4.50
N ILE A 82 16.58 1.75 -4.08
CA ILE A 82 17.75 2.62 -4.21
C ILE A 82 18.79 2.09 -5.19
N GLU A 83 18.76 0.80 -5.49
CA GLU A 83 19.69 0.15 -6.41
C GLU A 83 19.03 -1.07 -7.03
N ALA A 84 19.30 -1.33 -8.31
CA ALA A 84 18.89 -2.54 -9.01
C ALA A 84 20.14 -3.22 -9.59
N THR A 85 20.31 -4.51 -9.29
CA THR A 85 21.43 -5.32 -9.78
C THR A 85 20.91 -6.63 -10.37
N THR A 86 21.70 -7.21 -11.28
CA THR A 86 21.40 -8.54 -11.81
C THR A 86 22.51 -9.49 -11.38
N ILE A 87 22.15 -10.57 -10.69
CA ILE A 87 23.06 -11.60 -10.21
C ILE A 87 22.55 -12.93 -10.77
N ASP A 88 23.40 -13.67 -11.48
CA ASP A 88 23.06 -14.95 -12.11
C ASP A 88 21.79 -14.89 -13.00
N GLY A 89 21.58 -13.76 -13.68
CA GLY A 89 20.44 -13.52 -14.55
C GLY A 89 19.13 -13.15 -13.82
N GLN A 90 19.16 -13.02 -12.51
CA GLN A 90 18.01 -12.59 -11.69
C GLN A 90 18.17 -11.16 -11.20
N LYS A 91 17.08 -10.40 -11.28
CA LYS A 91 17.03 -9.03 -10.75
C LYS A 91 16.94 -9.04 -9.24
N HIS A 92 17.75 -8.20 -8.62
CA HIS A 92 17.75 -7.96 -7.19
C HIS A 92 17.60 -6.47 -6.92
N LEU A 93 16.69 -6.08 -6.03
CA LEU A 93 16.46 -4.69 -5.67
C LEU A 93 16.91 -4.45 -4.24
N LYS A 94 17.85 -3.52 -4.08
CA LYS A 94 18.23 -3.01 -2.77
C LYS A 94 17.28 -1.89 -2.38
N THR A 95 16.80 -1.93 -1.15
CA THR A 95 15.80 -1.00 -0.65
C THR A 95 16.28 -0.27 0.60
N LYS A 96 15.64 0.86 0.87
CA LYS A 96 15.89 1.66 2.06
C LYS A 96 14.64 2.44 2.46
N GLY A 97 14.32 2.49 3.73
CA GLY A 97 13.32 3.42 4.27
C GLY A 97 13.80 4.86 4.12
N ASP A 98 12.92 5.78 3.75
CA ASP A 98 13.26 7.18 3.49
C ASP A 98 13.87 7.87 4.74
N ALA A 99 13.42 7.51 5.94
CA ALA A 99 13.95 7.99 7.21
C ALA A 99 15.22 7.24 7.70
N ASN A 100 15.56 6.10 7.08
CA ASN A 100 16.66 5.26 7.53
C ASN A 100 18.01 5.83 7.05
N LYS A 101 19.05 5.70 7.88
CA LYS A 101 20.42 6.13 7.54
C LYS A 101 21.15 5.14 6.64
N VAL A 102 20.79 3.86 6.74
CA VAL A 102 21.41 2.74 6.02
C VAL A 102 20.35 1.97 5.23
N ASP A 103 20.78 1.21 4.24
CA ASP A 103 19.92 0.29 3.52
C ASP A 103 19.46 -0.90 4.38
N ASP A 104 18.59 -1.72 3.84
CA ASP A 104 17.96 -2.80 4.60
C ASP A 104 18.90 -3.99 4.89
N GLY A 105 20.08 -4.04 4.28
CA GLY A 105 21.04 -5.14 4.43
C GLY A 105 20.56 -6.46 3.81
N PHE A 106 19.42 -6.48 3.14
CA PHE A 106 18.85 -7.59 2.36
C PHE A 106 18.23 -7.04 1.08
N VAL A 107 17.88 -7.90 0.14
CA VAL A 107 17.34 -7.52 -1.16
C VAL A 107 15.93 -8.01 -1.35
N ALA A 108 15.14 -7.27 -2.13
CA ALA A 108 13.89 -7.77 -2.68
C ALA A 108 14.19 -8.55 -3.97
N THR A 109 13.51 -9.66 -4.14
CA THR A 109 13.56 -10.54 -5.30
C THR A 109 12.14 -10.78 -5.81
N GLU A 110 12.00 -11.33 -7.01
CA GLU A 110 10.70 -11.65 -7.57
C GLU A 110 9.87 -12.55 -6.64
N GLU A 111 10.51 -13.50 -5.94
CA GLU A 111 9.84 -14.45 -5.04
C GLU A 111 9.17 -13.77 -3.82
N ASN A 112 9.76 -12.70 -3.32
CA ASN A 112 9.24 -12.02 -2.12
C ASN A 112 8.53 -10.70 -2.41
N TYR A 113 8.52 -10.25 -3.66
CA TYR A 113 7.83 -9.05 -4.11
C TYR A 113 6.31 -9.19 -4.03
N CYS A 114 5.62 -8.15 -3.55
CA CYS A 114 4.17 -8.12 -3.41
C CYS A 114 3.52 -7.06 -4.30
N GLY A 115 4.25 -6.05 -4.74
CA GLY A 115 3.74 -5.01 -5.62
C GLY A 115 4.39 -3.64 -5.39
N THR A 116 4.01 -2.69 -6.23
CA THR A 116 4.49 -1.30 -6.21
C THR A 116 3.41 -0.36 -5.68
N ALA A 117 3.80 0.57 -4.80
CA ALA A 117 2.90 1.56 -4.23
C ALA A 117 2.41 2.54 -5.30
N LEU A 118 1.09 2.77 -5.37
CA LEU A 118 0.44 3.73 -6.26
C LEU A 118 0.24 5.08 -5.57
N PHE A 119 -0.41 5.07 -4.43
CA PHE A 119 -0.73 6.23 -3.60
C PHE A 119 -1.02 5.78 -2.17
N HIS A 120 -1.11 6.73 -1.26
CA HIS A 120 -1.50 6.48 0.12
C HIS A 120 -2.62 7.43 0.57
N ILE A 121 -3.28 7.07 1.66
CA ILE A 121 -4.26 7.91 2.34
C ILE A 121 -3.80 8.09 3.79
N ASP A 122 -3.67 9.34 4.17
CA ASP A 122 -3.11 9.73 5.47
C ASP A 122 -4.03 9.31 6.63
N LYS A 123 -3.45 8.70 7.65
CA LYS A 123 -4.01 8.50 9.00
C LYS A 123 -5.37 7.81 9.14
N ILE A 124 -5.92 7.21 8.08
CA ILE A 124 -7.17 6.44 8.16
C ILE A 124 -6.95 5.13 8.93
N GLY A 125 -5.75 4.58 8.89
CA GLY A 125 -5.39 3.34 9.56
C GLY A 125 -5.58 3.36 11.06
N TYR A 126 -5.44 4.51 11.72
CA TYR A 126 -5.74 4.64 13.16
C TYR A 126 -7.21 4.40 13.49
N ALA A 127 -8.15 4.80 12.62
CA ALA A 127 -9.57 4.56 12.82
C ALA A 127 -9.94 3.06 12.71
N VAL A 128 -9.19 2.31 11.93
CA VAL A 128 -9.40 0.86 11.75
C VAL A 128 -8.81 0.06 12.91
N ASP A 129 -7.69 0.51 13.48
CA ASP A 129 -7.00 -0.18 14.58
C ASP A 129 -7.72 0.00 15.93
N PHE A 130 -8.36 1.13 16.17
CA PHE A 130 -9.20 1.35 17.33
C PHE A 130 -10.32 0.31 17.47
N GLY A 131 -10.82 -0.23 16.36
CA GLY A 131 -11.83 -1.29 16.37
C GLY A 131 -11.32 -2.65 16.84
N LYS A 132 -10.02 -2.91 16.79
CA LYS A 132 -9.40 -4.18 17.24
C LYS A 132 -8.98 -4.16 18.71
N GLN A 133 -8.71 -2.99 19.28
CA GLN A 133 -8.31 -2.85 20.70
C GLN A 133 -9.47 -2.96 21.68
N ILE A 134 -10.73 -2.85 21.24
CA ILE A 134 -11.93 -2.94 22.10
C ILE A 134 -12.36 -4.39 22.40
N LYS A 135 -11.63 -5.38 21.88
CA LYS A 135 -11.86 -6.82 22.17
C LYS A 135 -10.76 -7.40 23.05
N LYS A 136 -10.61 -6.87 24.24
CA LYS A 136 -9.97 -7.56 25.38
C LYS A 136 -10.89 -7.54 26.58
#